data_047f9861bca38d633c731433392070d9
#
_entry.id   047f9861bca38d633c731433392070d9
#
_cell.length_a   1.000
_cell.length_b   1.000
_cell.length_c   1.000
_cell.angle_alpha   90.00
_cell.angle_beta   90.00
_cell.angle_gamma   90.00
#
_symmetry.space_group_name_H-M   'P 1'
#
loop_
_entity.id
_entity.type
_entity.pdbx_description
1 polymer ?
#
loop_
_entity_poly.entity_id
_entity_poly.type
_entity_poly.pdbx_seq_one_letter_code
_entity_poly.pdbx_strand_id
1 'polypeptide(L)'
;MLDDVDIDAFRMIKIRIVAVGKVKEKYFSEAIAEYAKRLSRYCEFSVAEVKEENYDKATPSAIEKILSVEGERIEKAIKGLPVCLAIEGKRITSEDFAAFIKSKTDRGEGEITFIIGGSYGIDERIKNACKDKISFSPMTFPHTLARVMLAEQIYRAFTIIAGAEYHK
;
A
#
# COMPACT_ATOMS: atom_id res chain seq x y z
N MET A 1 -11.48 16.57 25.33
CA MET A 1 -10.25 15.86 25.73
C MET A 1 -10.08 14.73 24.72
N LEU A 2 -9.18 14.89 23.78
CA LEU A 2 -8.77 13.78 22.93
C LEU A 2 -7.89 12.92 23.84
N ASP A 3 -8.35 11.71 24.12
CA ASP A 3 -7.60 10.73 24.89
C ASP A 3 -6.18 10.64 24.29
N ASP A 4 -5.16 10.59 25.15
CA ASP A 4 -3.76 10.41 24.78
C ASP A 4 -3.66 9.20 23.87
N VAL A 5 -3.63 9.46 22.54
CA VAL A 5 -3.36 8.41 21.56
C VAL A 5 -1.93 7.98 21.85
N ASP A 6 -1.77 6.79 22.39
CA ASP A 6 -0.47 6.22 22.69
C ASP A 6 0.33 6.03 21.39
N ILE A 7 1.09 7.07 21.03
CA ILE A 7 1.94 7.08 19.83
C ILE A 7 2.97 5.95 19.91
N ASP A 8 3.37 5.53 21.11
CA ASP A 8 4.33 4.44 21.29
C ASP A 8 3.72 3.09 20.91
N ALA A 9 2.40 2.91 21.04
CA ALA A 9 1.71 1.71 20.54
C ALA A 9 1.78 1.61 18.99
N PHE A 10 1.76 2.76 18.28
CA PHE A 10 1.88 2.76 16.83
C PHE A 10 3.31 2.57 16.31
N ARG A 11 4.34 2.85 17.11
CA ARG A 11 5.74 2.57 16.75
C ARG A 11 6.03 1.08 16.55
N MET A 12 5.18 0.21 17.07
CA MET A 12 5.29 -1.24 16.91
C MET A 12 4.64 -1.76 15.63
N ILE A 13 3.77 -0.95 14.97
CA ILE A 13 3.13 -1.41 13.72
C ILE A 13 4.09 -1.36 12.55
N LYS A 14 4.05 -2.40 11.73
CA LYS A 14 4.78 -2.49 10.48
C LYS A 14 3.86 -2.24 9.30
N ILE A 15 4.19 -1.27 8.49
CA ILE A 15 3.47 -0.98 7.25
C ILE A 15 4.39 -1.27 6.07
N ARG A 16 3.96 -2.18 5.23
CA ARG A 16 4.69 -2.59 4.04
C ARG A 16 3.91 -2.24 2.79
N ILE A 17 4.58 -1.72 1.77
CA ILE A 17 4.07 -1.65 0.41
C ILE A 17 4.76 -2.76 -0.39
N VAL A 18 4.01 -3.65 -1.00
CA VAL A 18 4.50 -4.60 -2.00
C VAL A 18 4.04 -4.12 -3.36
N ALA A 19 4.97 -3.85 -4.25
CA ALA A 19 4.67 -3.30 -5.56
C ALA A 19 5.45 -3.99 -6.67
N VAL A 20 4.80 -4.18 -7.83
CA VAL A 20 5.43 -4.78 -9.02
C VAL A 20 6.28 -3.75 -9.75
N GLY A 21 7.48 -4.15 -10.14
CA GLY A 21 8.45 -3.32 -10.87
C GLY A 21 9.27 -2.40 -9.98
N LYS A 22 10.34 -1.85 -10.54
CA LYS A 22 11.23 -0.88 -9.87
C LYS A 22 10.83 0.55 -10.20
N VAL A 23 10.98 1.45 -9.25
CA VAL A 23 10.91 2.89 -9.51
C VAL A 23 12.21 3.32 -10.16
N LYS A 24 12.15 3.75 -11.43
CA LYS A 24 13.30 4.21 -12.21
C LYS A 24 13.49 5.73 -12.09
N GLU A 25 12.41 6.46 -11.95
CA GLU A 25 12.39 7.92 -11.88
C GLU A 25 12.87 8.38 -10.50
N LYS A 26 13.94 9.16 -10.51
CA LYS A 26 14.58 9.66 -9.30
C LYS A 26 13.62 10.47 -8.42
N TYR A 27 12.79 11.32 -9.03
CA TYR A 27 11.81 12.14 -8.30
C TYR A 27 10.75 11.31 -7.56
N PHE A 28 10.34 10.15 -8.08
CA PHE A 28 9.43 9.26 -7.35
C PHE A 28 10.14 8.54 -6.21
N SER A 29 11.35 8.05 -6.43
CA SER A 29 12.12 7.39 -5.37
C SER A 29 12.48 8.36 -4.23
N GLU A 30 12.80 9.61 -4.55
CA GLU A 30 13.04 10.67 -3.55
C GLU A 30 11.76 11.01 -2.78
N ALA A 31 10.61 11.09 -3.45
CA ALA A 31 9.32 11.32 -2.78
C ALA A 31 8.97 10.19 -1.81
N ILE A 32 9.13 8.92 -2.22
CA ILE A 32 8.91 7.76 -1.35
C ILE A 32 9.86 7.80 -0.14
N ALA A 33 11.14 8.10 -0.37
CA ALA A 33 12.13 8.21 0.71
C ALA A 33 11.79 9.32 1.72
N GLU A 34 11.27 10.45 1.25
CA GLU A 34 10.82 11.53 2.12
C GLU A 34 9.66 11.09 3.01
N TYR A 35 8.65 10.43 2.45
CA TYR A 35 7.55 9.89 3.26
C TYR A 35 8.00 8.78 4.21
N ALA A 36 8.91 7.90 3.78
CA ALA A 36 9.50 6.89 4.65
C ALA A 36 10.20 7.52 5.87
N LYS A 37 10.96 8.60 5.65
CA LYS A 37 11.58 9.38 6.72
C LYS A 37 10.55 9.97 7.68
N ARG A 38 9.47 10.55 7.17
CA ARG A 38 8.40 11.12 8.00
C ARG A 38 7.67 10.03 8.78
N LEU A 39 7.42 8.89 8.16
CA LEU A 39 6.73 7.74 8.76
C LEU A 39 7.53 7.08 9.89
N SER A 40 8.86 7.21 9.91
CA SER A 40 9.72 6.62 10.95
C SER A 40 9.38 7.07 12.38
N ARG A 41 8.63 8.17 12.51
CA ARG A 41 8.10 8.65 13.80
C ARG A 41 6.91 7.82 14.30
N TYR A 42 6.17 7.19 13.39
CA TYR A 42 4.88 6.56 13.66
C TYR A 42 4.89 5.05 13.52
N CYS A 43 5.64 4.49 12.57
CA CYS A 43 5.64 3.08 12.27
C CYS A 43 6.95 2.62 11.63
N GLU A 44 7.15 1.30 11.57
CA GLU A 44 8.19 0.69 10.73
C GLU A 44 7.68 0.59 9.29
N PHE A 45 8.08 1.52 8.44
CA PHE A 45 7.65 1.58 7.04
C PHE A 45 8.67 0.94 6.10
N SER A 46 8.20 0.13 5.16
CA SER A 46 9.05 -0.50 4.14
C SER A 46 8.36 -0.62 2.79
N VAL A 47 9.15 -0.64 1.72
CA VAL A 47 8.68 -0.92 0.36
C VAL A 47 9.44 -2.14 -0.18
N ALA A 48 8.71 -3.15 -0.62
CA ALA A 48 9.25 -4.33 -1.27
C ALA A 48 8.85 -4.31 -2.75
N GLU A 49 9.83 -4.18 -3.63
CA GLU A 49 9.64 -4.25 -5.06
C GLU A 49 9.79 -5.69 -5.54
N VAL A 50 8.75 -6.24 -6.16
CA VAL A 50 8.81 -7.55 -6.83
C VAL A 50 9.07 -7.37 -8.31
N LYS A 51 9.82 -8.31 -8.89
CA LYS A 51 10.20 -8.23 -10.30
C LYS A 51 8.96 -8.26 -11.20
N GLU A 52 8.87 -7.30 -12.12
CA GLU A 52 7.89 -7.29 -13.21
C GLU A 52 8.16 -8.43 -14.19
N GLU A 53 7.09 -9.00 -14.74
CA GLU A 53 7.15 -10.01 -15.78
C GLU A 53 6.77 -9.39 -17.12
N ASN A 54 7.50 -9.72 -18.19
CA ASN A 54 7.28 -9.16 -19.51
C ASN A 54 7.32 -10.27 -20.58
N TYR A 55 6.44 -10.13 -21.55
CA TYR A 55 6.42 -10.93 -22.77
C TYR A 55 6.40 -10.03 -23.99
N ASP A 56 6.99 -10.46 -25.09
CA ASP A 56 7.09 -9.66 -26.34
C ASP A 56 5.75 -9.26 -26.91
N LYS A 57 4.69 -10.05 -26.67
CA LYS A 57 3.32 -9.77 -27.11
C LYS A 57 2.34 -9.93 -25.98
N ALA A 58 1.51 -8.93 -25.76
CA ALA A 58 0.44 -8.92 -24.75
C ALA A 58 -0.81 -9.69 -25.24
N THR A 59 -0.67 -10.99 -25.49
CA THR A 59 -1.83 -11.86 -25.75
C THR A 59 -2.57 -12.16 -24.44
N PRO A 60 -3.87 -12.50 -24.48
CA PRO A 60 -4.61 -12.87 -23.25
C PRO A 60 -3.88 -13.94 -22.43
N SER A 61 -3.37 -14.98 -23.08
CA SER A 61 -2.60 -16.06 -22.43
C SER A 61 -1.27 -15.57 -21.82
N ALA A 62 -0.59 -14.60 -22.47
CA ALA A 62 0.62 -14.00 -21.93
C ALA A 62 0.29 -13.14 -20.68
N ILE A 63 -0.81 -12.38 -20.72
CA ILE A 63 -1.27 -11.58 -19.58
C ILE A 63 -1.60 -12.46 -18.39
N GLU A 64 -2.30 -13.58 -18.59
CA GLU A 64 -2.58 -14.55 -17.52
C GLU A 64 -1.28 -15.08 -16.87
N LYS A 65 -0.27 -15.40 -17.69
CA LYS A 65 1.03 -15.85 -17.20
C LYS A 65 1.75 -14.74 -16.42
N ILE A 66 1.73 -13.50 -16.93
CA ILE A 66 2.31 -12.33 -16.24
C ILE A 66 1.68 -12.22 -14.85
N LEU A 67 0.35 -12.15 -14.78
CA LEU A 67 -0.39 -12.01 -13.54
C LEU A 67 -0.08 -13.16 -12.57
N SER A 68 -0.04 -14.40 -13.06
CA SER A 68 0.27 -15.58 -12.23
C SER A 68 1.67 -15.50 -11.63
N VAL A 69 2.69 -15.19 -12.44
CA VAL A 69 4.09 -15.11 -11.99
C VAL A 69 4.31 -13.94 -11.04
N GLU A 70 3.73 -12.77 -11.35
CA GLU A 70 3.79 -11.60 -10.46
C GLU A 70 3.02 -11.88 -9.17
N GLY A 71 1.86 -12.56 -9.25
CA GLY A 71 1.08 -13.00 -8.10
C GLY A 71 1.87 -13.87 -7.13
N GLU A 72 2.62 -14.86 -7.63
CA GLU A 72 3.50 -15.70 -6.80
C GLU A 72 4.60 -14.87 -6.10
N ARG A 73 5.15 -13.88 -6.79
CA ARG A 73 6.17 -12.98 -6.22
C ARG A 73 5.58 -12.09 -5.13
N ILE A 74 4.37 -11.56 -5.38
CA ILE A 74 3.61 -10.75 -4.40
C ILE A 74 3.31 -11.60 -3.17
N GLU A 75 2.78 -12.81 -3.34
CA GLU A 75 2.42 -13.71 -2.25
C GLU A 75 3.58 -13.98 -1.29
N LYS A 76 4.78 -14.23 -1.84
CA LYS A 76 6.01 -14.43 -1.06
C LYS A 76 6.47 -13.17 -0.30
N ALA A 77 6.07 -11.98 -0.77
CA ALA A 77 6.45 -10.71 -0.17
C ALA A 77 5.43 -10.19 0.87
N ILE A 78 4.21 -10.74 0.88
CA ILE A 78 3.17 -10.37 1.85
C ILE A 78 3.59 -10.79 3.26
N LYS A 79 3.39 -9.87 4.20
CA LYS A 79 3.51 -10.13 5.63
C LYS A 79 2.36 -9.48 6.37
N GLY A 80 1.81 -10.16 7.37
CA GLY A 80 0.66 -9.69 8.11
C GLY A 80 -0.62 -9.61 7.27
N LEU A 81 -1.41 -8.57 7.48
CA LEU A 81 -2.71 -8.38 6.84
C LEU A 81 -2.54 -7.84 5.40
N PRO A 82 -2.96 -8.57 4.36
CA PRO A 82 -2.91 -8.08 2.99
C PRO A 82 -4.09 -7.15 2.67
N VAL A 83 -3.80 -6.01 2.05
CA VAL A 83 -4.78 -5.02 1.56
C VAL A 83 -4.44 -4.68 0.11
N CYS A 84 -5.34 -4.96 -0.82
CA CYS A 84 -5.13 -4.63 -2.22
C CYS A 84 -5.53 -3.18 -2.56
N LEU A 85 -4.67 -2.46 -3.28
CA LEU A 85 -5.07 -1.29 -4.05
C LEU A 85 -5.60 -1.76 -5.39
N ALA A 86 -6.91 -1.56 -5.61
CA ALA A 86 -7.58 -1.97 -6.84
C ALA A 86 -8.68 -0.96 -7.20
N ILE A 87 -8.89 -0.70 -8.50
CA ILE A 87 -9.90 0.27 -8.99
C ILE A 87 -11.29 -0.11 -8.50
N GLU A 88 -11.61 -1.41 -8.47
CA GLU A 88 -12.87 -1.99 -8.00
C GLU A 88 -13.01 -2.01 -6.47
N GLY A 89 -11.98 -1.61 -5.73
CA GLY A 89 -12.00 -1.56 -4.28
C GLY A 89 -12.95 -0.49 -3.73
N LYS A 90 -13.15 -0.53 -2.41
CA LYS A 90 -13.95 0.48 -1.71
C LYS A 90 -13.25 1.85 -1.80
N ARG A 91 -13.96 2.86 -2.31
CA ARG A 91 -13.50 4.25 -2.23
C ARG A 91 -13.68 4.76 -0.80
N ILE A 92 -12.65 5.38 -0.29
CA ILE A 92 -12.61 5.89 1.08
C ILE A 92 -11.99 7.28 1.11
N THR A 93 -12.34 8.07 2.09
CA THR A 93 -11.69 9.35 2.37
C THR A 93 -10.36 9.11 3.10
N SER A 94 -9.56 10.16 3.26
CA SER A 94 -8.32 10.09 4.05
C SER A 94 -8.62 9.79 5.53
N GLU A 95 -9.73 10.31 6.05
CA GLU A 95 -10.21 10.05 7.41
C GLU A 95 -10.65 8.60 7.58
N ASP A 96 -11.39 8.04 6.60
CA ASP A 96 -11.77 6.63 6.60
C ASP A 96 -10.54 5.73 6.53
N PHE A 97 -9.52 6.13 5.75
CA PHE A 97 -8.26 5.39 5.67
C PHE A 97 -7.50 5.41 7.01
N ALA A 98 -7.47 6.56 7.68
CA ALA A 98 -6.92 6.67 9.03
C ALA A 98 -7.67 5.78 10.02
N ALA A 99 -9.01 5.82 10.01
CA ALA A 99 -9.85 4.96 10.85
C ALA A 99 -9.65 3.47 10.53
N PHE A 100 -9.45 3.12 9.26
CA PHE A 100 -9.13 1.75 8.84
C PHE A 100 -7.83 1.28 9.48
N ILE A 101 -6.72 2.01 9.32
CA ILE A 101 -5.42 1.65 9.91
C ILE A 101 -5.56 1.53 11.43
N LYS A 102 -6.18 2.52 12.07
CA LYS A 102 -6.40 2.50 13.52
C LYS A 102 -7.16 1.25 13.96
N SER A 103 -8.28 0.93 13.29
CA SER A 103 -9.10 -0.23 13.64
C SER A 103 -8.37 -1.56 13.51
N LYS A 104 -7.45 -1.70 12.54
CA LYS A 104 -6.64 -2.91 12.39
C LYS A 104 -5.60 -3.01 13.51
N THR A 105 -4.95 -1.90 13.83
CA THR A 105 -3.99 -1.83 14.94
C THR A 105 -4.65 -2.15 16.28
N ASP A 106 -5.81 -1.57 16.56
CA ASP A 106 -6.58 -1.79 17.81
C ASP A 106 -7.02 -3.26 17.95
N ARG A 107 -7.15 -4.00 16.85
CA ARG A 107 -7.46 -5.44 16.82
C ARG A 107 -6.22 -6.33 16.93
N GLY A 108 -5.04 -5.75 17.10
CA GLY A 108 -3.79 -6.47 17.27
C GLY A 108 -3.07 -6.85 15.96
N GLU A 109 -3.47 -6.28 14.82
CA GLU A 109 -2.73 -6.45 13.57
C GLU A 109 -1.39 -5.69 13.68
N GLY A 110 -0.33 -6.42 13.92
CA GLY A 110 1.02 -5.84 14.06
C GLY A 110 1.70 -5.50 12.74
N GLU A 111 1.21 -6.01 11.61
CA GLU A 111 1.78 -5.76 10.29
C GLU A 111 0.68 -5.72 9.21
N ILE A 112 0.69 -4.68 8.37
CA ILE A 112 -0.21 -4.51 7.23
C ILE A 112 0.61 -4.39 5.96
N THR A 113 0.28 -5.20 4.94
CA THR A 113 0.88 -5.14 3.61
C THR A 113 -0.11 -4.59 2.60
N PHE A 114 0.16 -3.41 2.06
CA PHE A 114 -0.56 -2.84 0.93
C PHE A 114 0.04 -3.34 -0.38
N ILE A 115 -0.80 -3.77 -1.31
CA ILE A 115 -0.38 -4.39 -2.57
C ILE A 115 -0.74 -3.49 -3.75
N ILE A 116 0.25 -3.16 -4.56
CA ILE A 116 0.11 -2.43 -5.83
C ILE A 116 0.55 -3.34 -6.97
N GLY A 117 -0.35 -3.63 -7.90
CA GLY A 117 -0.07 -4.45 -9.07
C GLY A 117 0.82 -3.77 -10.11
N GLY A 118 1.19 -4.53 -11.12
CA GLY A 118 1.90 -4.04 -12.31
C GLY A 118 0.96 -3.48 -13.37
N SER A 119 1.44 -3.45 -14.62
CA SER A 119 0.74 -2.87 -15.77
C SER A 119 -0.61 -3.54 -16.08
N TYR A 120 -0.78 -4.80 -15.72
CA TYR A 120 -2.03 -5.57 -15.92
C TYR A 120 -2.85 -5.77 -14.66
N GLY A 121 -2.48 -5.09 -13.56
CA GLY A 121 -3.18 -5.17 -12.28
C GLY A 121 -2.63 -6.25 -11.35
N ILE A 122 -3.51 -6.87 -10.57
CA ILE A 122 -3.18 -7.87 -9.55
C ILE A 122 -3.87 -9.19 -9.91
N ASP A 123 -3.17 -10.31 -9.78
CA ASP A 123 -3.74 -11.66 -9.93
C ASP A 123 -5.00 -11.83 -9.06
N GLU A 124 -6.05 -12.41 -9.63
CA GLU A 124 -7.34 -12.60 -8.94
C GLU A 124 -7.21 -13.46 -7.67
N ARG A 125 -6.26 -14.41 -7.62
CA ARG A 125 -5.98 -15.18 -6.41
C ARG A 125 -5.52 -14.30 -5.26
N ILE A 126 -4.65 -13.34 -5.55
CA ILE A 126 -4.17 -12.36 -4.56
C ILE A 126 -5.31 -11.44 -4.13
N LYS A 127 -6.10 -10.92 -5.08
CA LYS A 127 -7.27 -10.10 -4.76
C LYS A 127 -8.27 -10.83 -3.88
N ASN A 128 -8.51 -12.12 -4.15
CA ASN A 128 -9.45 -12.94 -3.38
C ASN A 128 -8.90 -13.29 -1.98
N ALA A 129 -7.59 -13.36 -1.81
CA ALA A 129 -6.97 -13.51 -0.50
C ALA A 129 -7.04 -12.23 0.36
N CYS A 130 -7.20 -11.05 -0.26
CA CYS A 130 -7.37 -9.80 0.43
C CYS A 130 -8.85 -9.59 0.84
N LYS A 131 -9.12 -9.59 2.14
CA LYS A 131 -10.46 -9.23 2.66
C LYS A 131 -10.79 -7.76 2.39
N ASP A 132 -9.76 -6.92 2.47
CA ASP A 132 -9.88 -5.47 2.28
C ASP A 132 -9.29 -5.07 0.93
N LYS A 133 -10.07 -4.37 0.11
CA LYS A 133 -9.67 -3.79 -1.18
C LYS A 133 -10.02 -2.32 -1.15
N ILE A 134 -9.05 -1.45 -1.43
CA ILE A 134 -9.19 0.01 -1.38
C ILE A 134 -8.94 0.58 -2.76
N SER A 135 -9.74 1.57 -3.15
CA SER A 135 -9.59 2.34 -4.37
C SER A 135 -9.33 3.81 -4.05
N PHE A 136 -8.31 4.39 -4.66
CA PHE A 136 -8.09 5.83 -4.61
C PHE A 136 -9.10 6.59 -5.49
N SER A 137 -9.46 6.00 -6.64
CA SER A 137 -10.26 6.66 -7.65
C SER A 137 -10.67 5.64 -8.72
N PRO A 138 -11.75 5.91 -9.49
CA PRO A 138 -12.02 5.18 -10.73
C PRO A 138 -10.98 5.43 -11.82
N MET A 139 -10.13 6.45 -11.66
CA MET A 139 -9.06 6.76 -12.61
C MET A 139 -7.89 5.79 -12.45
N THR A 140 -7.20 5.51 -13.55
CA THR A 140 -5.97 4.72 -13.54
C THR A 140 -4.77 5.62 -13.35
N PHE A 141 -3.89 5.24 -12.44
CA PHE A 141 -2.61 5.92 -12.19
C PHE A 141 -1.44 5.00 -12.53
N PRO A 142 -0.31 5.53 -13.03
CA PRO A 142 0.92 4.77 -13.12
C PRO A 142 1.27 4.15 -11.75
N HIS A 143 1.67 2.89 -11.74
CA HIS A 143 1.96 2.16 -10.49
C HIS A 143 3.08 2.81 -9.66
N THR A 144 4.03 3.52 -10.30
CA THR A 144 5.07 4.30 -9.60
C THR A 144 4.51 5.51 -8.88
N LEU A 145 3.56 6.23 -9.49
CA LEU A 145 2.85 7.35 -8.85
C LEU A 145 1.94 6.85 -7.73
N ALA A 146 1.25 5.74 -7.93
CA ALA A 146 0.38 5.15 -6.91
C ALA A 146 1.14 4.82 -5.62
N ARG A 147 2.42 4.43 -5.69
CA ARG A 147 3.28 4.21 -4.51
C ARG A 147 3.52 5.49 -3.71
N VAL A 148 3.78 6.60 -4.40
CA VAL A 148 3.97 7.90 -3.74
C VAL A 148 2.67 8.35 -3.08
N MET A 149 1.55 8.23 -3.80
CA MET A 149 0.23 8.58 -3.26
C MET A 149 -0.12 7.72 -2.04
N LEU A 150 0.17 6.43 -2.08
CA LEU A 150 -0.07 5.55 -0.95
C LEU A 150 0.82 5.89 0.25
N ALA A 151 2.11 6.12 0.03
CA ALA A 151 3.04 6.51 1.09
C ALA A 151 2.60 7.84 1.75
N GLU A 152 2.14 8.80 0.95
CA GLU A 152 1.56 10.06 1.44
C GLU A 152 0.30 9.80 2.27
N GLN A 153 -0.64 8.99 1.78
CA GLN A 153 -1.88 8.69 2.49
C GLN A 153 -1.65 7.91 3.79
N ILE A 154 -0.68 7.02 3.83
CA ILE A 154 -0.26 6.35 5.06
C ILE A 154 0.27 7.38 6.07
N TYR A 155 1.15 8.29 5.63
CA TYR A 155 1.65 9.37 6.49
C TYR A 155 0.51 10.26 6.99
N ARG A 156 -0.39 10.69 6.11
CA ARG A 156 -1.58 11.48 6.45
C ARG A 156 -2.47 10.75 7.46
N ALA A 157 -2.69 9.46 7.30
CA ALA A 157 -3.47 8.66 8.23
C ALA A 157 -2.87 8.69 9.64
N PHE A 158 -1.56 8.51 9.79
CA PHE A 158 -0.91 8.61 11.11
C PHE A 158 -0.97 10.02 11.69
N THR A 159 -0.88 11.07 10.87
CA THR A 159 -1.04 12.45 11.36
C THR A 159 -2.47 12.73 11.83
N ILE A 160 -3.49 12.18 11.16
CA ILE A 160 -4.90 12.26 11.60
C ILE A 160 -5.07 11.53 12.93
N ILE A 161 -4.57 10.30 13.04
CA ILE A 161 -4.65 9.49 14.26
C ILE A 161 -3.97 10.20 15.43
N ALA A 162 -2.83 10.85 15.20
CA ALA A 162 -2.08 11.58 16.21
C ALA A 162 -2.63 12.99 16.51
N GLY A 163 -3.69 13.43 15.82
CA GLY A 163 -4.23 14.78 15.99
C GLY A 163 -3.29 15.91 15.51
N ALA A 164 -2.34 15.61 14.63
CA ALA A 164 -1.38 16.58 14.12
C ALA A 164 -1.96 17.45 13.00
N GLU A 165 -1.44 18.69 12.85
CA GLU A 165 -1.99 19.71 11.95
C GLU A 165 -1.77 19.46 10.44
N TYR A 166 -1.20 18.34 10.01
CA TYR A 166 -0.88 18.09 8.59
C TYR A 166 -2.13 18.00 7.71
N HIS A 167 -3.22 17.48 8.28
CA HIS A 167 -4.49 17.34 7.56
C HIS A 167 -5.33 18.61 7.74
N LYS A 168 -5.18 19.57 6.83
CA LYS A 168 -6.01 20.78 6.72
C LYS A 168 -6.66 20.84 5.36
#